data_888271871d3776fd444769d6e8618144
#
_entry.id   888271871d3776fd444769d6e8618144
#
_cell.length_a   1.000
_cell.length_b   1.000
_cell.length_c   1.000
_cell.angle_alpha   90.00
_cell.angle_beta   90.00
_cell.angle_gamma   90.00
#
_symmetry.space_group_name_H-M   'P 1'
#
loop_
_entity.id
_entity.type
_entity.pdbx_description
1 polymer ?
#
loop_
_entity_poly.entity_id
_entity_poly.type
_entity_poly.pdbx_seq_one_letter_code
_entity_poly.pdbx_strand_id
1 'polypeptide(L)'
;MPGAVVHTDGWKGYAGLAEAGYQHQVTVISGGSDPAHEVMPRVHLVASLLKRWLIGTHQGGIQRRHLDYYLDEFTFRFNRRRSRSRGLLFHRLAQQAVAVEPAPYRAIVNPADSNGSQTTGD
;
A
#
# COMPACT_ATOMS: atom_id res chain seq x y z
N MET A 1 -8.40 -12.46 2.35
CA MET A 1 -9.27 -13.51 2.90
C MET A 1 -10.38 -13.78 1.90
N PRO A 2 -10.52 -14.99 1.38
CA PRO A 2 -11.67 -15.36 0.55
C PRO A 2 -12.97 -15.07 1.30
N GLY A 3 -14.01 -14.58 0.59
CA GLY A 3 -15.29 -14.20 1.19
C GLY A 3 -15.40 -12.75 1.67
N ALA A 4 -14.32 -11.97 1.61
CA ALA A 4 -14.41 -10.54 1.89
C ALA A 4 -15.20 -9.80 0.80
N VAL A 5 -15.97 -8.80 1.22
CA VAL A 5 -16.69 -7.91 0.29
C VAL A 5 -15.72 -6.83 -0.20
N VAL A 6 -15.53 -6.75 -1.51
CA VAL A 6 -14.69 -5.74 -2.16
C VAL A 6 -15.58 -4.79 -2.95
N HIS A 7 -15.56 -3.52 -2.58
CA HIS A 7 -16.26 -2.44 -3.26
C HIS A 7 -15.36 -1.77 -4.29
N THR A 8 -15.81 -1.63 -5.54
CA THR A 8 -15.05 -0.96 -6.62
C THR A 8 -15.93 0.01 -7.41
N ASP A 9 -15.28 0.87 -8.18
CA ASP A 9 -15.91 1.84 -9.09
C ASP A 9 -16.34 1.25 -10.45
N GLY A 10 -16.21 -0.07 -10.62
CA GLY A 10 -16.58 -0.75 -11.87
C GLY A 10 -15.53 -0.69 -12.97
N TRP A 11 -14.29 -0.29 -12.65
CA TRP A 11 -13.21 -0.39 -13.62
C TRP A 11 -12.94 -1.85 -14.01
N LYS A 12 -12.79 -2.10 -15.32
CA LYS A 12 -12.67 -3.46 -15.89
C LYS A 12 -11.47 -4.26 -15.34
N GLY A 13 -10.44 -3.58 -14.81
CA GLY A 13 -9.29 -4.25 -14.18
C GLY A 13 -9.63 -5.08 -12.94
N TYR A 14 -10.83 -4.91 -12.37
CA TYR A 14 -11.29 -5.66 -11.20
C TYR A 14 -12.18 -6.87 -11.53
N ALA A 15 -12.36 -7.19 -12.82
CA ALA A 15 -13.25 -8.26 -13.26
C ALA A 15 -12.92 -9.64 -12.65
N GLY A 16 -11.64 -9.93 -12.39
CA GLY A 16 -11.19 -11.21 -11.81
C GLY A 16 -11.42 -11.38 -10.31
N LEU A 17 -11.97 -10.37 -9.59
CA LEU A 17 -12.15 -10.45 -8.13
C LEU A 17 -13.15 -11.52 -7.72
N ALA A 18 -14.21 -11.72 -8.49
CA ALA A 18 -15.22 -12.76 -8.23
C ALA A 18 -14.62 -14.16 -8.40
N GLU A 19 -13.80 -14.37 -9.41
CA GLU A 19 -13.07 -15.62 -9.65
C GLU A 19 -12.03 -15.92 -8.56
N ALA A 20 -11.47 -14.87 -7.96
CA ALA A 20 -10.55 -14.97 -6.83
C ALA A 20 -11.27 -15.25 -5.47
N GLY A 21 -12.60 -15.47 -5.47
CA GLY A 21 -13.38 -15.82 -4.29
C GLY A 21 -13.80 -14.65 -3.41
N TYR A 22 -13.78 -13.43 -3.93
CA TYR A 22 -14.27 -12.23 -3.23
C TYR A 22 -15.71 -11.91 -3.64
N GLN A 23 -16.49 -11.36 -2.70
CA GLN A 23 -17.80 -10.79 -3.02
C GLN A 23 -17.56 -9.39 -3.63
N HIS A 24 -17.70 -9.29 -4.94
CA HIS A 24 -17.45 -8.05 -5.66
C HIS A 24 -18.71 -7.21 -5.75
N GLN A 25 -18.72 -6.03 -5.13
CA GLN A 25 -19.77 -5.03 -5.23
C GLN A 25 -19.29 -3.86 -6.09
N VAL A 26 -19.98 -3.65 -7.20
CA VAL A 26 -19.64 -2.58 -8.16
C VAL A 26 -20.56 -1.40 -7.94
N THR A 27 -19.99 -0.21 -7.76
CA THR A 27 -20.72 1.06 -7.75
C THR A 27 -20.19 1.93 -8.89
N VAL A 28 -20.99 2.02 -9.97
CA VAL A 28 -20.60 2.82 -11.15
C VAL A 28 -20.69 4.30 -10.80
N ILE A 29 -19.57 4.97 -10.77
CA ILE A 29 -19.46 6.42 -10.45
C ILE A 29 -19.67 7.27 -11.71
N SER A 30 -19.38 6.73 -12.89
CA SER A 30 -19.53 7.43 -14.17
C SER A 30 -20.99 7.55 -14.56
N GLY A 31 -21.53 8.77 -14.54
CA GLY A 31 -22.90 9.10 -14.95
C GLY A 31 -23.91 9.22 -13.80
N GLY A 32 -23.50 9.03 -12.56
CA GLY A 32 -24.32 9.31 -11.39
C GLY A 32 -24.29 10.82 -11.00
N SER A 33 -25.35 11.30 -10.37
CA SER A 33 -25.45 12.64 -9.82
C SER A 33 -24.54 12.87 -8.60
N ASP A 34 -24.11 11.77 -7.95
CA ASP A 34 -23.39 11.87 -6.70
C ASP A 34 -21.87 11.92 -6.91
N PRO A 35 -21.18 12.85 -6.24
CA PRO A 35 -19.72 12.96 -6.34
C PRO A 35 -19.02 11.68 -5.83
N ALA A 36 -17.97 11.26 -6.51
CA ALA A 36 -17.21 10.07 -6.19
C ALA A 36 -16.73 10.00 -4.72
N HIS A 37 -16.48 11.15 -4.08
CA HIS A 37 -16.06 11.23 -2.68
C HIS A 37 -17.20 10.94 -1.68
N GLU A 38 -18.47 11.08 -2.10
CA GLU A 38 -19.62 10.69 -1.29
C GLU A 38 -19.90 9.20 -1.38
N VAL A 39 -19.72 8.63 -2.57
CA VAL A 39 -19.94 7.21 -2.83
C VAL A 39 -18.85 6.32 -2.22
N MET A 40 -17.59 6.76 -2.31
CA MET A 40 -16.42 6.03 -1.79
C MET A 40 -15.50 6.90 -0.91
N PRO A 41 -15.98 7.44 0.21
CA PRO A 41 -15.24 8.44 0.99
C PRO A 41 -13.92 7.91 1.56
N ARG A 42 -13.87 6.63 1.91
CA ARG A 42 -12.65 6.02 2.47
C ARG A 42 -11.56 5.83 1.43
N VAL A 43 -11.90 5.42 0.22
CA VAL A 43 -10.94 5.25 -0.89
C VAL A 43 -10.37 6.61 -1.28
N HIS A 44 -11.22 7.63 -1.42
CA HIS A 44 -10.77 8.99 -1.72
C HIS A 44 -9.91 9.59 -0.61
N LEU A 45 -10.23 9.30 0.67
CA LEU A 45 -9.41 9.72 1.79
C LEU A 45 -8.00 9.11 1.71
N VAL A 46 -7.90 7.80 1.49
CA VAL A 46 -6.59 7.11 1.38
C VAL A 46 -5.80 7.66 0.20
N ALA A 47 -6.43 7.78 -0.97
CA ALA A 47 -5.78 8.29 -2.18
C ALA A 47 -5.30 9.74 -2.02
N SER A 48 -6.10 10.62 -1.42
CA SER A 48 -5.72 12.01 -1.19
C SER A 48 -4.58 12.16 -0.18
N LEU A 49 -4.59 11.37 0.88
CA LEU A 49 -3.52 11.36 1.88
C LEU A 49 -2.22 10.80 1.30
N LEU A 50 -2.30 9.73 0.50
CA LEU A 50 -1.16 9.16 -0.20
C LEU A 50 -0.55 10.18 -1.18
N LYS A 51 -1.37 10.81 -2.02
CA LYS A 51 -0.90 11.86 -2.94
C LYS A 51 -0.23 13.02 -2.20
N ARG A 52 -0.84 13.50 -1.13
CA ARG A 52 -0.29 14.58 -0.29
C ARG A 52 1.06 14.18 0.30
N TRP A 53 1.17 12.95 0.79
CA TRP A 53 2.41 12.45 1.37
C TRP A 53 3.52 12.30 0.31
N LEU A 54 3.21 11.71 -0.84
CA LEU A 54 4.15 11.55 -1.95
C LEU A 54 4.66 12.90 -2.48
N ILE A 55 3.77 13.86 -2.68
CA ILE A 55 4.14 15.19 -3.19
C ILE A 55 4.83 16.02 -2.11
N GLY A 56 4.29 16.06 -0.89
CA GLY A 56 4.78 16.91 0.18
C GLY A 56 6.10 16.42 0.81
N THR A 57 6.23 15.10 1.02
CA THR A 57 7.43 14.54 1.66
C THR A 57 8.54 14.25 0.65
N HIS A 58 8.19 13.73 -0.52
CA HIS A 58 9.17 13.31 -1.52
C HIS A 58 9.32 14.29 -2.68
N GLN A 59 8.52 15.38 -2.70
CA GLN A 59 8.62 16.47 -3.69
C GLN A 59 8.71 16.01 -5.15
N GLY A 60 8.04 14.91 -5.50
CA GLY A 60 8.08 14.32 -6.83
C GLY A 60 9.33 13.49 -7.16
N GLY A 61 10.30 13.39 -6.25
CA GLY A 61 11.52 12.58 -6.41
C GLY A 61 11.31 11.06 -6.23
N ILE A 62 10.09 10.58 -6.47
CA ILE A 62 9.73 9.17 -6.28
C ILE A 62 10.25 8.36 -7.46
N GLN A 63 11.13 7.43 -7.15
CA GLN A 63 11.60 6.47 -8.14
C GLN A 63 10.74 5.21 -8.09
N ARG A 64 10.33 4.73 -9.28
CA ARG A 64 9.46 3.56 -9.40
C ARG A 64 10.03 2.31 -8.72
N ARG A 65 11.35 2.13 -8.74
CA ARG A 65 12.07 1.02 -8.10
C ARG A 65 11.94 0.99 -6.57
N HIS A 66 11.60 2.13 -5.95
CA HIS A 66 11.43 2.26 -4.50
C HIS A 66 9.96 2.43 -4.09
N LEU A 67 9.02 2.24 -5.03
CA LEU A 67 7.60 2.48 -4.79
C LEU A 67 7.06 1.60 -3.66
N ASP A 68 7.48 0.34 -3.60
CA ASP A 68 7.03 -0.60 -2.58
C ASP A 68 7.43 -0.13 -1.18
N TYR A 69 8.65 0.36 -0.99
CA TYR A 69 9.10 0.93 0.29
C TYR A 69 8.27 2.16 0.71
N TYR A 70 7.94 3.03 -0.24
CA TYR A 70 7.09 4.18 0.04
C TYR A 70 5.67 3.76 0.42
N LEU A 71 5.10 2.78 -0.27
CA LEU A 71 3.77 2.27 0.05
C LEU A 71 3.74 1.56 1.41
N ASP A 72 4.77 0.80 1.75
CA ASP A 72 4.90 0.15 3.06
C ASP A 72 4.98 1.18 4.18
N GLU A 73 5.80 2.22 4.02
CA GLU A 73 5.90 3.31 4.99
C GLU A 73 4.56 4.03 5.14
N PHE A 74 3.90 4.38 4.04
CA PHE A 74 2.58 5.01 4.06
C PHE A 74 1.56 4.13 4.77
N THR A 75 1.49 2.86 4.44
CA THR A 75 0.56 1.88 5.02
C THR A 75 0.80 1.74 6.53
N PHE A 76 2.06 1.63 6.95
CA PHE A 76 2.43 1.59 8.37
C PHE A 76 1.93 2.83 9.11
N ARG A 77 2.18 4.03 8.57
CA ARG A 77 1.74 5.31 9.16
C ARG A 77 0.23 5.46 9.16
N PHE A 78 -0.41 5.15 8.03
CA PHE A 78 -1.86 5.26 7.86
C PHE A 78 -2.62 4.36 8.83
N ASN A 79 -2.24 3.10 8.97
CA ASN A 79 -2.90 2.14 9.84
C ASN A 79 -2.76 2.52 11.33
N ARG A 80 -1.70 3.23 11.68
CA ARG A 80 -1.42 3.64 13.07
C ARG A 80 -1.74 5.10 13.37
N ARG A 81 -2.33 5.86 12.45
CA ARG A 81 -2.61 7.30 12.59
C ARG A 81 -3.49 7.66 13.79
N ARG A 82 -4.30 6.72 14.26
CA ARG A 82 -5.20 6.89 15.42
C ARG A 82 -4.64 6.29 16.70
N SER A 83 -3.42 5.79 16.71
CA SER A 83 -2.80 5.23 17.91
C SER A 83 -2.61 6.30 18.97
N ARG A 84 -3.14 6.03 20.16
CA ARG A 84 -2.99 6.91 21.33
C ARG A 84 -1.63 6.72 22.03
N SER A 85 -0.96 5.60 21.80
CA SER A 85 0.29 5.22 22.45
C SER A 85 1.47 5.32 21.47
N ARG A 86 1.92 6.54 21.22
CA ARG A 86 3.02 6.79 20.24
C ARG A 86 4.34 6.14 20.65
N GLY A 87 4.65 6.06 21.95
CA GLY A 87 5.85 5.36 22.43
C GLY A 87 5.87 3.87 22.07
N LEU A 88 4.71 3.20 22.14
CA LEU A 88 4.60 1.81 21.72
C LEU A 88 4.80 1.61 20.21
N LEU A 89 4.56 2.63 19.40
CA LEU A 89 4.84 2.56 17.95
C LEU A 89 6.33 2.44 17.68
N PHE A 90 7.13 3.24 18.38
CA PHE A 90 8.59 3.16 18.28
C PHE A 90 9.09 1.78 18.72
N HIS A 91 8.61 1.31 19.87
CA HIS A 91 8.98 -0.03 20.37
C HIS A 91 8.65 -1.15 19.37
N ARG A 92 7.44 -1.13 18.80
CA ARG A 92 7.03 -2.09 17.76
C ARG A 92 7.88 -1.99 16.50
N LEU A 93 8.20 -0.78 16.07
CA LEU A 93 9.08 -0.57 14.91
C LEU A 93 10.48 -1.15 15.17
N ALA A 94 11.04 -0.90 16.35
CA ALA A 94 12.32 -1.46 16.75
C ALA A 94 12.28 -2.99 16.82
N GLN A 95 11.24 -3.58 17.41
CA GLN A 95 11.06 -5.03 17.43
C GLN A 95 10.99 -5.63 16.02
N GLN A 96 10.28 -4.99 15.10
CA GLN A 96 10.21 -5.45 13.71
C GLN A 96 11.56 -5.31 13.01
N ALA A 97 12.28 -4.22 13.27
CA ALA A 97 13.59 -3.97 12.64
C ALA A 97 14.64 -5.02 13.04
N VAL A 98 14.62 -5.50 14.28
CA VAL A 98 15.55 -6.56 14.72
C VAL A 98 15.12 -7.98 14.35
N ALA A 99 13.86 -8.15 13.92
CA ALA A 99 13.32 -9.45 13.52
C ALA A 99 13.46 -9.72 12.00
N VAL A 100 13.88 -8.74 11.23
CA VAL A 100 14.10 -8.87 9.78
C VAL A 100 15.59 -8.82 9.46
N GLU A 101 15.98 -9.49 8.37
CA GLU A 101 17.33 -9.43 7.87
C GLU A 101 17.76 -7.98 7.55
N PRO A 102 19.01 -7.61 7.82
CA PRO A 102 19.51 -6.28 7.48
C PRO A 102 19.44 -6.03 5.98
N ALA A 103 18.87 -4.90 5.58
CA ALA A 103 18.88 -4.46 4.19
C ALA A 103 20.19 -3.71 3.91
N PRO A 104 21.21 -4.33 3.26
CA PRO A 104 22.46 -3.63 2.94
C PRO A 104 22.20 -2.52 1.92
N TYR A 105 23.02 -1.48 1.95
CA TYR A 105 22.88 -0.32 1.06
C TYR A 105 22.68 -0.70 -0.42
N ARG A 106 23.39 -1.73 -0.90
CA ARG A 106 23.26 -2.21 -2.28
C ARG A 106 21.84 -2.69 -2.59
N ALA A 107 21.19 -3.42 -1.69
CA ALA A 107 19.82 -3.90 -1.87
C ALA A 107 18.82 -2.75 -1.88
N ILE A 108 19.09 -1.66 -1.16
CA ILE A 108 18.25 -0.46 -1.14
C ILE A 108 18.40 0.32 -2.45
N VAL A 109 19.64 0.48 -2.94
CA VAL A 109 19.90 1.28 -4.15
C VAL A 109 19.56 0.51 -5.43
N ASN A 110 19.83 -0.80 -5.46
CA ASN A 110 19.60 -1.67 -6.61
C ASN A 110 18.75 -2.89 -6.21
N PRO A 111 17.45 -2.73 -5.97
CA PRO A 111 16.58 -3.83 -5.50
C PRO A 111 16.46 -5.00 -6.50
N ALA A 112 16.79 -4.81 -7.77
CA ALA A 112 16.76 -5.85 -8.79
C ALA A 112 17.86 -6.92 -8.62
N ASP A 113 18.97 -6.59 -7.94
CA ASP A 113 20.11 -7.50 -7.77
C ASP A 113 19.96 -8.45 -6.57
N SER A 114 18.94 -8.25 -5.72
CA SER A 114 18.72 -9.04 -4.51
C SER A 114 18.03 -10.39 -4.75
N ASN A 115 17.46 -10.61 -5.96
CA ASN A 115 16.72 -11.85 -6.28
C ASN A 115 17.58 -12.91 -7.02
N GLY A 116 18.88 -12.67 -7.17
CA GLY A 116 19.78 -13.49 -8.00
C GLY A 116 20.70 -14.47 -7.27
N SER A 117 20.67 -14.58 -5.95
CA SER A 117 21.63 -15.41 -5.21
C SER A 117 21.02 -16.63 -4.49
N GLN A 118 19.98 -17.23 -5.06
CA GLN A 118 19.59 -18.59 -4.72
C GLN A 118 19.70 -19.50 -5.95
N THR A 119 20.92 -19.78 -6.39
CA THR A 119 21.17 -20.91 -7.29
C THR A 119 22.47 -21.58 -6.89
N THR A 120 22.30 -22.82 -6.39
CA THR A 120 23.15 -23.99 -6.52
C THR A 120 24.59 -23.90 -5.99
N GLY A 121 24.78 -24.44 -4.83
CA GLY A 121 26.00 -25.18 -4.49
C GLY A 121 25.63 -26.64 -4.32
N ASP A 122 26.19 -27.47 -5.20
CA ASP A 122 26.27 -28.92 -5.07
C ASP A 122 26.90 -29.34 -3.72
#